data_c595d79d2802dc0f7684aff85508abea
#
_entry.id   c595d79d2802dc0f7684aff85508abea
#
_cell.length_a   1.000
_cell.length_b   1.000
_cell.length_c   1.000
_cell.angle_alpha   90.00
_cell.angle_beta   90.00
_cell.angle_gamma   90.00
#
_symmetry.space_group_name_H-M   'P 1'
#
loop_
_entity.id
_entity.type
_entity.pdbx_description
1 polymer ?
#
loop_
_entity_poly.entity_id
_entity_poly.type
_entity_poly.pdbx_seq_one_letter_code
_entity_poly.pdbx_strand_id
1 'polypeptide(L)'
;MKKNITNRNIQSAESLLKDAAEQPLLTCEQEVELAKQIKEGNEEAFKELYNCNLRFVIAIAKQYQDRGLTLEELIVAGNKGLEIAAKKYTPQSKFKFIAYAVWWIRQSILAAISEVSNGEDVKG
;
A
#
# COMPACT_ATOMS: atom_id res chain seq x y z
N MET A 1 -5.67 -23.49 11.86
CA MET A 1 -6.29 -22.34 12.48
C MET A 1 -5.62 -21.05 12.14
N LYS A 2 -4.38 -20.93 12.49
CA LYS A 2 -3.69 -19.67 12.19
C LYS A 2 -3.65 -19.36 10.73
N LYS A 3 -3.53 -20.40 9.93
CA LYS A 3 -3.54 -20.24 8.50
C LYS A 3 -4.81 -19.58 8.00
N ASN A 4 -5.93 -20.02 8.56
CA ASN A 4 -7.21 -19.46 8.15
C ASN A 4 -7.35 -18.00 8.55
N ILE A 5 -6.84 -17.67 9.73
CA ILE A 5 -6.88 -16.30 10.18
C ILE A 5 -6.03 -15.43 9.28
N THR A 6 -4.86 -15.93 8.91
CA THR A 6 -3.97 -15.21 8.01
C THR A 6 -4.63 -14.99 6.66
N ASN A 7 -5.29 -16.02 6.16
CA ASN A 7 -5.96 -15.90 4.86
C ASN A 7 -7.09 -14.90 4.88
N ARG A 8 -7.75 -14.75 6.01
CA ARG A 8 -8.81 -13.75 6.10
C ARG A 8 -8.24 -12.35 6.17
N ASN A 9 -7.06 -12.21 6.76
CA ASN A 9 -6.44 -10.90 6.88
C ASN A 9 -5.71 -10.52 5.61
N ILE A 10 -5.17 -11.51 4.92
CA ILE A 10 -4.42 -11.28 3.69
C ILE A 10 -5.18 -11.94 2.56
N GLN A 11 -5.99 -11.13 1.91
CA GLN A 11 -6.73 -11.56 0.75
C GLN A 11 -5.76 -11.95 -0.35
N SER A 12 -6.15 -12.89 -1.21
CA SER A 12 -5.29 -13.26 -2.31
C SER A 12 -5.07 -12.07 -3.23
N ALA A 13 -3.92 -12.04 -3.89
CA ALA A 13 -3.60 -10.93 -4.77
C ALA A 13 -4.61 -10.76 -5.88
N GLU A 14 -5.10 -11.88 -6.43
CA GLU A 14 -6.06 -11.81 -7.51
C GLU A 14 -7.38 -11.21 -7.05
N SER A 15 -7.83 -11.62 -5.87
CA SER A 15 -9.07 -11.09 -5.32
C SER A 15 -8.95 -9.61 -5.03
N LEU A 16 -7.82 -9.21 -4.44
CA LEU A 16 -7.58 -7.80 -4.15
C LEU A 16 -7.54 -6.97 -5.42
N LEU A 17 -6.90 -7.49 -6.47
CA LEU A 17 -6.81 -6.76 -7.72
C LEU A 17 -8.19 -6.57 -8.34
N LYS A 18 -9.03 -7.61 -8.28
CA LYS A 18 -10.37 -7.50 -8.82
C LYS A 18 -11.16 -6.45 -8.07
N ASP A 19 -11.13 -6.48 -6.75
CA ASP A 19 -11.84 -5.50 -5.94
C ASP A 19 -11.32 -4.09 -6.20
N ALA A 20 -9.99 -3.96 -6.29
CA ALA A 20 -9.38 -2.65 -6.51
C ALA A 20 -9.76 -2.07 -7.86
N ALA A 21 -9.88 -2.93 -8.87
CA ALA A 21 -10.21 -2.45 -10.21
C ALA A 21 -11.62 -1.86 -10.28
N GLU A 22 -12.48 -2.24 -9.36
CA GLU A 22 -13.86 -1.74 -9.32
C GLU A 22 -13.98 -0.41 -8.60
N GLN A 23 -12.94 0.04 -7.92
CA GLN A 23 -12.98 1.29 -7.19
C GLN A 23 -12.82 2.46 -8.15
N PRO A 24 -13.56 3.55 -7.95
CA PRO A 24 -13.41 4.72 -8.81
C PRO A 24 -12.07 5.40 -8.57
N LEU A 25 -11.59 6.08 -9.59
CA LEU A 25 -10.41 6.91 -9.43
C LEU A 25 -10.84 8.26 -8.84
N LEU A 26 -10.01 8.78 -7.95
CA LEU A 26 -10.27 10.06 -7.32
C LEU A 26 -9.65 11.18 -8.13
N THR A 27 -10.30 12.35 -8.11
CA THR A 27 -9.68 13.54 -8.66
C THR A 27 -8.65 14.07 -7.68
N CYS A 28 -7.78 14.97 -8.16
CA CYS A 28 -6.80 15.59 -7.26
C CYS A 28 -7.49 16.35 -6.13
N GLU A 29 -8.59 17.02 -6.43
CA GLU A 29 -9.32 17.75 -5.38
C GLU A 29 -9.88 16.80 -4.32
N GLN A 30 -10.41 15.66 -4.76
CA GLN A 30 -10.92 14.69 -3.81
C GLN A 30 -9.80 14.13 -2.94
N GLU A 31 -8.63 13.90 -3.52
CA GLU A 31 -7.49 13.39 -2.76
C GLU A 31 -7.01 14.41 -1.75
N VAL A 32 -7.00 15.68 -2.12
CA VAL A 32 -6.62 16.76 -1.20
C VAL A 32 -7.58 16.81 -0.01
N GLU A 33 -8.87 16.71 -0.29
CA GLU A 33 -9.86 16.74 0.78
C GLU A 33 -9.70 15.55 1.72
N LEU A 34 -9.50 14.36 1.15
CA LEU A 34 -9.28 13.18 1.99
C LEU A 34 -8.02 13.30 2.83
N ALA A 35 -6.95 13.86 2.23
CA ALA A 35 -5.70 14.04 2.97
C ALA A 35 -5.89 14.95 4.17
N LYS A 36 -6.68 16.00 4.02
CA LYS A 36 -6.98 16.89 5.14
C LYS A 36 -7.68 16.13 6.26
N GLN A 37 -8.69 15.34 5.88
CA GLN A 37 -9.46 14.59 6.87
C GLN A 37 -8.60 13.53 7.56
N ILE A 38 -7.68 12.93 6.83
CA ILE A 38 -6.78 11.94 7.42
C ILE A 38 -5.91 12.59 8.49
N LYS A 39 -5.43 13.80 8.23
CA LYS A 39 -4.61 14.50 9.21
C LYS A 39 -5.40 14.90 10.45
N GLU A 40 -6.71 14.99 10.31
CA GLU A 40 -7.59 15.25 11.43
C GLU A 40 -8.00 13.98 12.16
N GLY A 41 -7.49 12.84 11.73
CA GLY A 41 -7.76 11.58 12.40
C GLY A 41 -8.93 10.79 11.87
N ASN A 42 -9.45 11.16 10.70
CA ASN A 42 -10.61 10.47 10.12
C ASN A 42 -10.17 9.17 9.45
N GLU A 43 -10.47 8.04 10.09
CA GLU A 43 -10.06 6.74 9.57
C GLU A 43 -10.84 6.33 8.33
N GLU A 44 -12.09 6.79 8.21
CA GLU A 44 -12.88 6.47 7.03
C GLU A 44 -12.27 7.12 5.78
N ALA A 45 -11.74 8.33 5.95
CA ALA A 45 -11.08 9.01 4.85
C ALA A 45 -9.84 8.23 4.40
N PHE A 46 -9.10 7.68 5.34
CA PHE A 46 -7.95 6.87 5.00
C PHE A 46 -8.37 5.62 4.23
N LYS A 47 -9.44 4.96 4.68
CA LYS A 47 -9.92 3.77 4.00
C LYS A 47 -10.32 4.07 2.56
N GLU A 48 -10.96 5.20 2.35
CA GLU A 48 -11.37 5.59 1.01
C GLU A 48 -10.17 5.84 0.12
N LEU A 49 -9.19 6.58 0.63
CA LEU A 49 -7.97 6.85 -0.13
C LEU A 49 -7.22 5.54 -0.41
N TYR A 50 -7.13 4.68 0.58
CA TYR A 50 -6.49 3.38 0.43
C TYR A 50 -7.17 2.54 -0.66
N ASN A 51 -8.50 2.42 -0.57
CA ASN A 51 -9.23 1.57 -1.51
C ASN A 51 -9.06 2.05 -2.95
N CYS A 52 -9.04 3.36 -3.15
CA CYS A 52 -8.94 3.91 -4.50
C CYS A 52 -7.54 3.79 -5.06
N ASN A 53 -6.54 3.56 -4.22
CA ASN A 53 -5.16 3.44 -4.65
C ASN A 53 -4.60 2.03 -4.57
N LEU A 54 -5.38 1.09 -4.07
CA LEU A 54 -4.90 -0.27 -3.88
C LEU A 54 -4.42 -0.93 -5.16
N ARG A 55 -5.07 -0.64 -6.29
CA ARG A 55 -4.63 -1.20 -7.57
C ARG A 55 -3.19 -0.83 -7.89
N PHE A 56 -2.78 0.35 -7.48
CA PHE A 56 -1.42 0.81 -7.73
C PHE A 56 -0.43 0.11 -6.81
N VAL A 57 -0.83 -0.10 -5.55
CA VAL A 57 0.02 -0.85 -4.61
C VAL A 57 0.27 -2.25 -5.15
N ILE A 58 -0.77 -2.90 -5.64
CA ILE A 58 -0.64 -4.26 -6.19
C ILE A 58 0.28 -4.26 -7.40
N ALA A 59 0.12 -3.30 -8.29
CA ALA A 59 0.96 -3.22 -9.48
C ALA A 59 2.42 -3.02 -9.12
N ILE A 60 2.69 -2.17 -8.13
CA ILE A 60 4.06 -1.94 -7.69
C ILE A 60 4.62 -3.18 -7.03
N ALA A 61 3.82 -3.83 -6.18
CA ALA A 61 4.27 -5.04 -5.48
C ALA A 61 4.69 -6.12 -6.47
N LYS A 62 3.97 -6.23 -7.58
CA LYS A 62 4.30 -7.24 -8.59
C LYS A 62 5.69 -7.07 -9.16
N GLN A 63 6.23 -5.86 -9.12
CA GLN A 63 7.57 -5.60 -9.65
C GLN A 63 8.67 -6.18 -8.76
N TYR A 64 8.34 -6.59 -7.56
CA TYR A 64 9.32 -7.05 -6.58
C TYR A 64 9.18 -8.53 -6.24
N GLN A 65 8.46 -9.27 -7.06
CA GLN A 65 8.30 -10.70 -6.84
C GLN A 65 9.64 -11.42 -7.00
N ASP A 66 9.71 -12.60 -6.39
CA ASP A 66 10.89 -13.49 -6.48
C ASP A 66 12.10 -12.94 -5.75
N ARG A 67 11.86 -12.18 -4.69
CA ARG A 67 12.95 -11.65 -3.87
C ARG A 67 12.82 -12.06 -2.42
N GLY A 68 12.10 -13.14 -2.16
CA GLY A 68 12.02 -13.70 -0.81
C GLY A 68 10.71 -13.52 -0.11
N LEU A 69 9.81 -12.70 -0.66
CA LEU A 69 8.49 -12.48 -0.08
C LEU A 69 7.42 -12.91 -1.08
N THR A 70 6.30 -13.38 -0.55
CA THR A 70 5.15 -13.68 -1.40
C THR A 70 4.54 -12.38 -1.89
N LEU A 71 3.72 -12.45 -2.93
CA LEU A 71 3.06 -11.26 -3.44
C LEU A 71 2.16 -10.64 -2.37
N GLU A 72 1.46 -11.48 -1.61
CA GLU A 72 0.63 -10.97 -0.54
C GLU A 72 1.44 -10.23 0.52
N GLU A 73 2.60 -10.75 0.86
CA GLU A 73 3.48 -10.08 1.81
C GLU A 73 4.00 -8.76 1.26
N LEU A 74 4.28 -8.72 -0.03
CA LEU A 74 4.71 -7.49 -0.69
C LEU A 74 3.60 -6.45 -0.67
N ILE A 75 2.36 -6.88 -0.87
CA ILE A 75 1.23 -5.96 -0.83
C ILE A 75 1.05 -5.39 0.58
N VAL A 76 1.18 -6.24 1.60
CA VAL A 76 1.09 -5.77 2.98
C VAL A 76 2.16 -4.73 3.25
N ALA A 77 3.38 -4.98 2.80
CA ALA A 77 4.48 -4.02 2.97
C ALA A 77 4.19 -2.73 2.24
N GLY A 78 3.68 -2.84 1.01
CA GLY A 78 3.33 -1.65 0.23
C GLY A 78 2.24 -0.82 0.89
N ASN A 79 1.29 -1.49 1.53
CA ASN A 79 0.21 -0.79 2.23
C ASN A 79 0.73 0.06 3.37
N LYS A 80 1.78 -0.38 4.04
CA LYS A 80 2.40 0.43 5.08
C LYS A 80 2.98 1.71 4.49
N GLY A 81 3.59 1.60 3.32
CA GLY A 81 4.09 2.78 2.63
C GLY A 81 2.99 3.73 2.24
N LEU A 82 1.87 3.17 1.78
CA LEU A 82 0.71 3.98 1.43
C LEU A 82 0.20 4.75 2.64
N GLU A 83 0.15 4.09 3.78
CA GLU A 83 -0.30 4.72 5.02
C GLU A 83 0.62 5.88 5.41
N ILE A 84 1.93 5.66 5.32
CA ILE A 84 2.88 6.71 5.62
C ILE A 84 2.68 7.90 4.68
N ALA A 85 2.52 7.60 3.40
CA ALA A 85 2.32 8.64 2.41
C ALA A 85 1.06 9.45 2.70
N ALA A 86 -0.02 8.76 3.08
CA ALA A 86 -1.27 9.45 3.36
C ALA A 86 -1.13 10.43 4.51
N LYS A 87 -0.33 10.07 5.50
CA LYS A 87 -0.13 10.94 6.66
C LYS A 87 0.80 12.10 6.37
N LYS A 88 1.69 11.94 5.40
CA LYS A 88 2.67 12.97 5.08
C LYS A 88 2.31 13.83 3.89
N TYR A 89 1.31 13.43 3.13
CA TYR A 89 0.92 14.14 1.92
C TYR A 89 0.43 15.55 2.25
N THR A 90 0.94 16.53 1.51
CA THR A 90 0.53 17.93 1.73
C THR A 90 -0.54 18.31 0.71
N PRO A 91 -1.63 18.89 1.18
CA PRO A 91 -2.78 19.15 0.31
C PRO A 91 -2.57 20.13 -0.82
N GLN A 92 -1.51 20.92 -0.82
CA GLN A 92 -1.31 21.89 -1.89
C GLN A 92 -0.61 21.30 -3.12
N SER A 93 -0.35 20.01 -3.13
CA SER A 93 0.30 19.40 -4.27
C SER A 93 -0.61 19.43 -5.49
N LYS A 94 -0.04 19.65 -6.66
CA LYS A 94 -0.77 19.61 -7.91
C LYS A 94 -0.77 18.24 -8.53
N PHE A 95 -0.02 17.31 -7.94
CA PHE A 95 0.13 15.98 -8.47
C PHE A 95 -0.83 15.03 -7.77
N LYS A 96 -1.21 13.97 -8.47
CA LYS A 96 -2.03 12.94 -7.87
C LYS A 96 -1.30 12.34 -6.67
N PHE A 97 -2.10 11.96 -5.69
CA PHE A 97 -1.55 11.35 -4.48
C PHE A 97 -0.61 10.18 -4.79
N ILE A 98 -0.97 9.33 -5.77
CA ILE A 98 -0.16 8.15 -6.07
C ILE A 98 1.24 8.53 -6.55
N ALA A 99 1.37 9.66 -7.26
CA ALA A 99 2.69 10.10 -7.71
C ALA A 99 3.62 10.35 -6.54
N TYR A 100 3.07 10.85 -5.43
CA TYR A 100 3.84 11.04 -4.21
C TYR A 100 4.01 9.71 -3.46
N ALA A 101 2.96 8.92 -3.42
CA ALA A 101 2.94 7.72 -2.60
C ALA A 101 3.84 6.61 -3.15
N VAL A 102 4.09 6.60 -4.46
CA VAL A 102 4.90 5.54 -5.08
C VAL A 102 6.24 5.38 -4.37
N TRP A 103 6.88 6.49 -4.03
CA TRP A 103 8.18 6.43 -3.37
C TRP A 103 8.07 5.72 -2.01
N TRP A 104 7.06 6.08 -1.24
CA TRP A 104 6.86 5.47 0.08
C TRP A 104 6.53 4.00 -0.03
N ILE A 105 5.69 3.64 -1.01
CA ILE A 105 5.32 2.25 -1.23
C ILE A 105 6.56 1.42 -1.55
N ARG A 106 7.39 1.92 -2.45
CA ARG A 106 8.60 1.21 -2.83
C ARG A 106 9.58 1.07 -1.68
N GLN A 107 9.73 2.13 -0.89
CA GLN A 107 10.64 2.09 0.25
C GLN A 107 10.20 1.06 1.28
N SER A 108 8.90 0.99 1.54
CA SER A 108 8.40 0.01 2.50
C SER A 108 8.57 -1.41 2.00
N ILE A 109 8.36 -1.64 0.71
CA ILE A 109 8.56 -2.96 0.13
C ILE A 109 10.03 -3.35 0.19
N LEU A 110 10.91 -2.43 -0.19
CA LEU A 110 12.34 -2.70 -0.17
C LEU A 110 12.84 -2.97 1.25
N ALA A 111 12.30 -2.25 2.22
CA ALA A 111 12.67 -2.48 3.61
C ALA A 111 12.28 -3.89 4.05
N ALA A 112 11.08 -4.33 3.65
CA ALA A 112 10.61 -5.67 4.01
C ALA A 112 11.47 -6.73 3.37
N ILE A 113 11.86 -6.54 2.11
CA ILE A 113 12.74 -7.47 1.42
C ILE A 113 14.09 -7.52 2.10
N SER A 114 14.62 -6.36 2.47
CA SER A 114 15.91 -6.27 3.13
C SER A 114 15.92 -7.01 4.46
N GLU A 115 14.83 -6.93 5.21
CA GLU A 115 14.75 -7.64 6.48
C GLU A 115 14.88 -9.14 6.30
N VAL A 116 14.25 -9.68 5.27
CA VAL A 116 14.33 -11.10 4.99
C VAL A 116 15.74 -11.49 4.57
N SER A 117 16.33 -10.71 3.67
CA SER A 117 17.69 -10.98 3.19
C SER A 117 18.71 -10.90 4.32
N ASN A 118 18.58 -9.87 5.18
CA ASN A 118 19.50 -9.70 6.29
C ASN A 118 19.37 -10.85 7.28
N GLY A 119 18.14 -11.30 7.50
CA GLY A 119 17.92 -12.44 8.38
C GLY A 119 18.59 -13.68 7.86
N GLU A 120 18.49 -13.91 6.55
CA GLU A 120 19.15 -15.05 5.92
C GLU A 120 20.66 -14.93 6.01
N ASP A 121 21.18 -13.74 5.76
CA ASP A 121 22.61 -13.50 5.83
C ASP A 121 23.15 -13.79 7.23
N VAL A 122 22.42 -13.34 8.23
CA VAL A 122 22.83 -13.54 9.62
C VAL A 122 22.87 -15.01 9.94
N LYS A 123 21.92 -15.77 9.44
CA LYS A 123 21.87 -17.20 9.68
C LYS A 123 22.91 -17.95 8.90
N GLY A 124 23.16 -17.46 7.70
CA GLY A 124 24.12 -18.11 6.82
C GLY A 124 25.51 -17.99 7.35
#